data_205f313331f9387bab81398ecdc92b3a
#
_entry.id   205f313331f9387bab81398ecdc92b3a
#
_cell.length_a   1.000
_cell.length_b   1.000
_cell.length_c   1.000
_cell.angle_alpha   90.00
_cell.angle_beta   90.00
_cell.angle_gamma   90.00
#
_symmetry.space_group_name_H-M   'P 1'
#
loop_
_entity.id
_entity.type
_entity.pdbx_description
1 polymer ?
#
loop_
_entity_poly.entity_id
_entity_poly.type
_entity_poly.pdbx_seq_one_letter_code
_entity_poly.pdbx_strand_id
1 'polypeptide(L)'
;MLIRFSTVALAAGTLVSGLSPSDIPSDTPISSLLTSAQNHLSRGETIDALVYYDAAVARDPNDYLTLFKRATTYLSLGRTAQATEDFNRVLSIKPGFEGAHAQLGRIKARGGDWEEAKKQYHMAMKPEDAKALEVAKGAAKLAEAAAKTGNWEECASQADEAIKVAVRSLPLRELRARCRFESGYAAGGIADLQHVLQMKAGDTSPHVKISAIQFYALSELENGLGSIRKCLHSDPDSKVCRKLLNQEKAIDKALQRIARNLENKQFTIASRQLIPTGEGDGLIKEVKEQVKILREDGTIPSSLPNSLVSRLVSMACEAFHEVGYIIHFCRGCSPTDIMYSQKT
;
A
#
# COMPACT_ATOMS: atom_id res chain seq x y z
N MET A 1 -29.33 51.04 -11.59
CA MET A 1 -28.35 50.00 -11.33
C MET A 1 -29.01 48.66 -11.55
N LEU A 2 -28.85 48.08 -12.75
CA LEU A 2 -29.55 46.85 -13.19
C LEU A 2 -28.65 45.66 -12.91
N ILE A 3 -29.10 44.78 -12.00
CA ILE A 3 -28.43 43.53 -11.68
C ILE A 3 -28.81 42.49 -12.74
N ARG A 4 -27.84 42.07 -13.57
CA ARG A 4 -27.99 40.96 -14.51
C ARG A 4 -27.79 39.65 -13.76
N PHE A 5 -28.85 38.87 -13.66
CA PHE A 5 -28.80 37.47 -13.28
C PHE A 5 -28.27 36.65 -14.45
N SER A 6 -27.04 36.11 -14.29
CA SER A 6 -26.50 35.10 -15.20
C SER A 6 -27.12 33.75 -14.85
N THR A 7 -27.92 33.24 -15.78
CA THR A 7 -28.43 31.85 -15.72
C THR A 7 -27.26 30.88 -15.91
N VAL A 8 -26.91 30.17 -14.86
CA VAL A 8 -26.04 29.00 -14.93
C VAL A 8 -26.83 27.87 -15.55
N ALA A 9 -26.50 27.52 -16.79
CA ALA A 9 -27.03 26.33 -17.44
C ALA A 9 -26.44 25.11 -16.72
N LEU A 10 -27.26 24.38 -15.96
CA LEU A 10 -26.93 23.03 -15.54
C LEU A 10 -26.85 22.16 -16.80
N ALA A 11 -25.64 21.74 -17.17
CA ALA A 11 -25.47 20.67 -18.12
C ALA A 11 -26.02 19.38 -17.46
N ALA A 12 -27.18 18.93 -17.91
CA ALA A 12 -27.72 17.63 -17.59
C ALA A 12 -26.75 16.60 -18.16
N GLY A 13 -25.90 16.04 -17.31
CA GLY A 13 -25.10 14.86 -17.63
C GLY A 13 -26.08 13.74 -17.99
N THR A 14 -26.15 13.37 -19.26
CA THR A 14 -26.82 12.15 -19.68
C THR A 14 -26.15 11.00 -18.95
N LEU A 15 -26.86 10.40 -17.99
CA LEU A 15 -26.51 9.08 -17.46
C LEU A 15 -26.53 8.15 -18.68
N VAL A 16 -25.35 7.78 -19.18
CA VAL A 16 -25.22 6.70 -20.12
C VAL A 16 -25.58 5.44 -19.32
N SER A 17 -26.84 5.03 -19.43
CA SER A 17 -27.28 3.74 -18.93
C SER A 17 -26.51 2.67 -19.71
N GLY A 18 -25.61 1.95 -19.05
CA GLY A 18 -24.91 0.81 -19.65
C GLY A 18 -25.93 -0.22 -20.14
N LEU A 19 -25.54 -0.99 -21.14
CA LEU A 19 -26.33 -2.07 -21.70
C LEU A 19 -26.74 -3.07 -20.61
N SER A 20 -28.04 -3.43 -20.61
CA SER A 20 -28.60 -4.44 -19.69
C SER A 20 -28.79 -5.77 -20.43
N PRO A 21 -28.68 -6.94 -19.78
CA PRO A 21 -29.03 -8.22 -20.38
C PRO A 21 -30.45 -8.29 -20.94
N SER A 22 -31.39 -7.53 -20.37
CA SER A 22 -32.77 -7.42 -20.86
C SER A 22 -32.91 -6.67 -22.20
N ASP A 23 -31.90 -5.91 -22.59
CA ASP A 23 -31.92 -5.17 -23.85
C ASP A 23 -31.57 -6.06 -25.05
N ILE A 24 -31.11 -7.29 -24.81
CA ILE A 24 -30.77 -8.27 -25.85
C ILE A 24 -31.96 -9.18 -26.11
N PRO A 25 -32.54 -9.17 -27.32
CA PRO A 25 -33.64 -10.06 -27.67
C PRO A 25 -33.26 -11.55 -27.48
N SER A 26 -34.18 -12.34 -26.92
CA SER A 26 -33.93 -13.74 -26.59
C SER A 26 -33.63 -14.63 -27.81
N ASP A 27 -34.04 -14.20 -29.01
CA ASP A 27 -33.88 -14.90 -30.30
C ASP A 27 -32.62 -14.47 -31.08
N THR A 28 -31.83 -13.50 -30.58
CA THR A 28 -30.62 -13.02 -31.25
C THR A 28 -29.63 -14.15 -31.50
N PRO A 29 -29.18 -14.42 -32.72
CA PRO A 29 -28.21 -15.51 -33.00
C PRO A 29 -26.88 -15.32 -32.27
N ILE A 30 -26.23 -16.42 -31.86
CA ILE A 30 -24.94 -16.37 -31.15
C ILE A 30 -23.88 -15.61 -31.96
N SER A 31 -23.83 -15.81 -33.30
CA SER A 31 -22.91 -15.09 -34.18
C SER A 31 -23.08 -13.57 -34.11
N SER A 32 -24.33 -13.09 -34.03
CA SER A 32 -24.63 -11.68 -33.88
C SER A 32 -24.21 -11.14 -32.51
N LEU A 33 -24.41 -11.93 -31.43
CA LEU A 33 -23.94 -11.59 -30.09
C LEU A 33 -22.43 -11.44 -30.05
N LEU A 34 -21.69 -12.37 -30.65
CA LEU A 34 -20.21 -12.34 -30.68
C LEU A 34 -19.70 -11.16 -31.52
N THR A 35 -20.39 -10.83 -32.63
CA THR A 35 -20.05 -9.65 -33.45
C THR A 35 -20.27 -8.36 -32.67
N SER A 36 -21.41 -8.25 -31.96
CA SER A 36 -21.71 -7.09 -31.11
C SER A 36 -20.69 -6.94 -29.98
N ALA A 37 -20.37 -8.03 -29.28
CA ALA A 37 -19.33 -8.01 -28.25
C ALA A 37 -17.99 -7.52 -28.79
N GLN A 38 -17.60 -7.97 -29.96
CA GLN A 38 -16.34 -7.58 -30.61
C GLN A 38 -16.34 -6.09 -31.04
N ASN A 39 -17.47 -5.59 -31.52
CA ASN A 39 -17.64 -4.19 -31.85
C ASN A 39 -17.56 -3.28 -30.61
N HIS A 40 -18.16 -3.69 -29.49
CA HIS A 40 -18.03 -2.97 -28.22
C HIS A 40 -16.58 -2.98 -27.71
N LEU A 41 -15.88 -4.10 -27.78
CA LEU A 41 -14.45 -4.17 -27.42
C LEU A 41 -13.60 -3.22 -28.28
N SER A 42 -13.86 -3.15 -29.60
CA SER A 42 -13.10 -2.26 -30.47
C SER A 42 -13.29 -0.77 -30.16
N ARG A 43 -14.40 -0.41 -29.50
CA ARG A 43 -14.71 0.94 -29.00
C ARG A 43 -14.21 1.18 -27.57
N GLY A 44 -13.65 0.16 -26.92
CA GLY A 44 -13.27 0.23 -25.50
C GLY A 44 -14.43 0.06 -24.51
N GLU A 45 -15.61 -0.26 -24.98
CA GLU A 45 -16.85 -0.47 -24.20
C GLU A 45 -16.87 -1.89 -23.61
N THR A 46 -15.89 -2.19 -22.74
CA THR A 46 -15.62 -3.55 -22.27
C THR A 46 -16.75 -4.12 -21.42
N ILE A 47 -17.47 -3.28 -20.68
CA ILE A 47 -18.62 -3.70 -19.85
C ILE A 47 -19.78 -4.16 -20.73
N ASP A 48 -20.09 -3.40 -21.78
CA ASP A 48 -21.17 -3.75 -22.70
C ASP A 48 -20.82 -5.00 -23.51
N ALA A 49 -19.55 -5.17 -23.89
CA ALA A 49 -19.06 -6.39 -24.51
C ALA A 49 -19.31 -7.64 -23.63
N LEU A 50 -19.11 -7.52 -22.31
CA LEU A 50 -19.39 -8.63 -21.38
C LEU A 50 -20.86 -9.05 -21.39
N VAL A 51 -21.78 -8.10 -21.45
CA VAL A 51 -23.23 -8.41 -21.49
C VAL A 51 -23.55 -9.30 -22.70
N TYR A 52 -22.94 -9.02 -23.86
CA TYR A 52 -23.11 -9.86 -25.05
C TYR A 52 -22.41 -11.22 -24.92
N TYR A 53 -21.22 -11.29 -24.32
CA TYR A 53 -20.58 -12.58 -24.05
C TYR A 53 -21.36 -13.42 -23.02
N ASP A 54 -21.92 -12.81 -21.99
CA ASP A 54 -22.75 -13.49 -21.01
C ASP A 54 -23.99 -14.08 -21.68
N ALA A 55 -24.66 -13.32 -22.57
CA ALA A 55 -25.77 -13.83 -23.35
C ALA A 55 -25.38 -14.99 -24.30
N ALA A 56 -24.22 -14.91 -24.93
CA ALA A 56 -23.71 -15.95 -25.81
C ALA A 56 -23.37 -17.26 -25.03
N VAL A 57 -22.67 -17.13 -23.88
CA VAL A 57 -22.36 -18.28 -23.00
C VAL A 57 -23.61 -18.89 -22.38
N ALA A 58 -24.63 -18.09 -22.09
CA ALA A 58 -25.90 -18.63 -21.60
C ALA A 58 -26.61 -19.51 -22.62
N ARG A 59 -26.42 -19.26 -23.94
CA ARG A 59 -27.00 -20.03 -25.04
C ARG A 59 -26.18 -21.27 -25.39
N ASP A 60 -24.87 -21.17 -25.39
CA ASP A 60 -23.96 -22.29 -25.56
C ASP A 60 -22.88 -22.28 -24.48
N PRO A 61 -23.15 -22.93 -23.34
CA PRO A 61 -22.19 -23.01 -22.23
C PRO A 61 -20.93 -23.85 -22.54
N ASN A 62 -20.92 -24.58 -23.66
CA ASN A 62 -19.83 -25.49 -24.03
C ASN A 62 -18.97 -24.94 -25.18
N ASP A 63 -19.28 -23.75 -25.71
CA ASP A 63 -18.39 -23.09 -26.67
C ASP A 63 -17.16 -22.52 -25.95
N TYR A 64 -16.07 -23.30 -25.98
CA TYR A 64 -14.80 -22.92 -25.35
C TYR A 64 -14.21 -21.61 -25.88
N LEU A 65 -14.49 -21.25 -27.15
CA LEU A 65 -13.98 -20.01 -27.74
C LEU A 65 -14.70 -18.78 -27.16
N THR A 66 -16.01 -18.84 -26.99
CA THR A 66 -16.79 -17.79 -26.36
C THR A 66 -16.39 -17.63 -24.89
N LEU A 67 -16.23 -18.72 -24.15
CA LEU A 67 -15.70 -18.72 -22.77
C LEU A 67 -14.32 -18.07 -22.71
N PHE A 68 -13.40 -18.42 -23.63
CA PHE A 68 -12.06 -17.82 -23.69
C PHE A 68 -12.12 -16.31 -23.95
N LYS A 69 -12.97 -15.87 -24.89
CA LYS A 69 -13.14 -14.43 -25.18
C LYS A 69 -13.71 -13.69 -23.96
N ARG A 70 -14.71 -14.25 -23.28
CA ARG A 70 -15.26 -13.68 -22.03
C ARG A 70 -14.18 -13.59 -20.95
N ALA A 71 -13.42 -14.66 -20.75
CA ALA A 71 -12.31 -14.68 -19.78
C ALA A 71 -11.27 -13.58 -20.04
N THR A 72 -10.88 -13.40 -21.31
CA THR A 72 -9.94 -12.32 -21.68
C THR A 72 -10.53 -10.93 -21.45
N THR A 73 -11.83 -10.79 -21.65
CA THR A 73 -12.55 -9.54 -21.35
C THR A 73 -12.62 -9.28 -19.85
N TYR A 74 -12.83 -10.32 -19.02
CA TYR A 74 -12.71 -10.20 -17.56
C TYR A 74 -11.31 -9.75 -17.12
N LEU A 75 -10.24 -10.27 -17.76
CA LEU A 75 -8.87 -9.84 -17.45
C LEU A 75 -8.63 -8.36 -17.74
N SER A 76 -9.16 -7.84 -18.84
CA SER A 76 -9.02 -6.42 -19.17
C SER A 76 -9.70 -5.50 -18.15
N LEU A 77 -10.72 -5.99 -17.47
CA LEU A 77 -11.41 -5.30 -16.36
C LEU A 77 -10.79 -5.58 -14.98
N GLY A 78 -9.68 -6.34 -14.92
CA GLY A 78 -9.07 -6.72 -13.64
C GLY A 78 -9.83 -7.80 -12.84
N ARG A 79 -10.90 -8.37 -13.42
CA ARG A 79 -11.74 -9.42 -12.80
C ARG A 79 -11.07 -10.79 -12.91
N THR A 80 -9.90 -10.92 -12.29
CA THR A 80 -9.00 -12.10 -12.45
C THR A 80 -9.65 -13.40 -11.98
N ALA A 81 -10.47 -13.37 -10.91
CA ALA A 81 -11.14 -14.57 -10.41
C ALA A 81 -12.12 -15.17 -11.45
N GLN A 82 -12.99 -14.31 -12.01
CA GLN A 82 -13.95 -14.73 -13.04
C GLN A 82 -13.25 -15.22 -14.32
N ALA A 83 -12.17 -14.53 -14.70
CA ALA A 83 -11.33 -14.97 -15.84
C ALA A 83 -10.72 -16.36 -15.60
N THR A 84 -10.20 -16.61 -14.38
CA THR A 84 -9.62 -17.91 -14.02
C THR A 84 -10.65 -19.03 -14.07
N GLU A 85 -11.87 -18.76 -13.61
CA GLU A 85 -12.98 -19.72 -13.66
C GLU A 85 -13.30 -20.10 -15.11
N ASP A 86 -13.48 -19.11 -15.99
CA ASP A 86 -13.78 -19.36 -17.39
C ASP A 86 -12.63 -20.07 -18.12
N PHE A 87 -11.36 -19.71 -17.87
CA PHE A 87 -10.21 -20.43 -18.44
C PHE A 87 -10.17 -21.89 -17.97
N ASN A 88 -10.50 -22.19 -16.72
CA ASN A 88 -10.59 -23.56 -16.24
C ASN A 88 -11.75 -24.33 -16.93
N ARG A 89 -12.88 -23.67 -17.17
CA ARG A 89 -13.98 -24.26 -17.97
C ARG A 89 -13.54 -24.52 -19.41
N VAL A 90 -12.81 -23.61 -20.03
CA VAL A 90 -12.21 -23.84 -21.36
C VAL A 90 -11.36 -25.10 -21.35
N LEU A 91 -10.50 -25.28 -20.35
CA LEU A 91 -9.63 -26.48 -20.25
C LEU A 91 -10.40 -27.75 -19.90
N SER A 92 -11.55 -27.68 -19.22
CA SER A 92 -12.41 -28.85 -19.00
C SER A 92 -13.06 -29.33 -20.29
N ILE A 93 -13.36 -28.43 -21.24
CA ILE A 93 -13.94 -28.74 -22.55
C ILE A 93 -12.83 -29.13 -23.55
N LYS A 94 -11.74 -28.39 -23.57
CA LYS A 94 -10.59 -28.56 -24.46
C LYS A 94 -9.27 -28.52 -23.68
N PRO A 95 -8.82 -29.66 -23.10
CA PRO A 95 -7.65 -29.72 -22.22
C PRO A 95 -6.33 -29.21 -22.83
N GLY A 96 -6.16 -29.32 -24.15
CA GLY A 96 -4.95 -28.87 -24.86
C GLY A 96 -5.05 -27.46 -25.43
N PHE A 97 -5.95 -26.60 -24.94
CA PHE A 97 -6.08 -25.25 -25.49
C PHE A 97 -4.97 -24.33 -24.95
N GLU A 98 -3.91 -24.16 -25.75
CA GLU A 98 -2.70 -23.39 -25.41
C GLU A 98 -3.01 -21.96 -24.93
N GLY A 99 -4.01 -21.31 -25.54
CA GLY A 99 -4.40 -19.94 -25.16
C GLY A 99 -4.83 -19.80 -23.71
N ALA A 100 -5.63 -20.76 -23.19
CA ALA A 100 -6.07 -20.75 -21.81
C ALA A 100 -4.91 -21.07 -20.85
N HIS A 101 -4.08 -22.06 -21.18
CA HIS A 101 -2.87 -22.37 -20.43
C HIS A 101 -1.94 -21.15 -20.34
N ALA A 102 -1.70 -20.43 -21.45
CA ALA A 102 -0.86 -19.24 -21.45
C ALA A 102 -1.40 -18.14 -20.54
N GLN A 103 -2.71 -17.90 -20.55
CA GLN A 103 -3.31 -16.88 -19.68
C GLN A 103 -3.30 -17.29 -18.20
N LEU A 104 -3.60 -18.55 -17.88
CA LEU A 104 -3.48 -19.07 -16.52
C LEU A 104 -2.04 -19.02 -16.02
N GLY A 105 -1.06 -19.39 -16.86
CA GLY A 105 0.36 -19.27 -16.55
C GLY A 105 0.73 -17.81 -16.18
N ARG A 106 0.26 -16.86 -16.97
CA ARG A 106 0.48 -15.42 -16.69
C ARG A 106 -0.17 -14.97 -15.40
N ILE A 107 -1.41 -15.38 -15.11
CA ILE A 107 -2.11 -15.06 -13.87
C ILE A 107 -1.32 -15.59 -12.67
N LYS A 108 -0.89 -16.85 -12.74
CA LYS A 108 -0.14 -17.52 -11.68
C LYS A 108 1.25 -16.89 -11.47
N ALA A 109 1.97 -16.59 -12.56
CA ALA A 109 3.26 -15.90 -12.51
C ALA A 109 3.15 -14.54 -11.83
N ARG A 110 2.16 -13.74 -12.19
CA ARG A 110 1.90 -12.43 -11.58
C ARG A 110 1.60 -12.51 -10.08
N GLY A 111 1.01 -13.60 -9.61
CA GLY A 111 0.77 -13.88 -8.20
C GLY A 111 1.97 -14.42 -7.43
N GLY A 112 3.01 -14.87 -8.13
CA GLY A 112 4.19 -15.53 -7.53
C GLY A 112 3.97 -17.04 -7.29
N ASP A 113 2.96 -17.65 -7.90
CA ASP A 113 2.73 -19.09 -7.89
C ASP A 113 3.59 -19.76 -8.98
N TRP A 114 4.88 -19.88 -8.66
CA TRP A 114 5.92 -20.26 -9.62
C TRP A 114 5.72 -21.64 -10.24
N GLU A 115 5.34 -22.63 -9.42
CA GLU A 115 5.22 -24.02 -9.88
C GLU A 115 4.02 -24.20 -10.80
N GLU A 116 2.87 -23.65 -10.42
CA GLU A 116 1.68 -23.74 -11.25
C GLU A 116 1.84 -22.90 -12.53
N ALA A 117 2.47 -21.72 -12.44
CA ALA A 117 2.78 -20.92 -13.62
C ALA A 117 3.66 -21.66 -14.61
N LYS A 118 4.72 -22.34 -14.12
CA LYS A 118 5.62 -23.15 -14.93
C LYS A 118 4.88 -24.27 -15.65
N LYS A 119 4.06 -25.02 -14.91
CA LYS A 119 3.22 -26.09 -15.47
C LYS A 119 2.33 -25.58 -16.59
N GLN A 120 1.64 -24.46 -16.36
CA GLN A 120 0.76 -23.84 -17.33
C GLN A 120 1.52 -23.35 -18.59
N TYR A 121 2.71 -22.76 -18.45
CA TYR A 121 3.53 -22.35 -19.57
C TYR A 121 4.08 -23.54 -20.40
N HIS A 122 4.38 -24.67 -19.75
CA HIS A 122 4.74 -25.90 -20.46
C HIS A 122 3.57 -26.43 -21.32
N MET A 123 2.37 -26.45 -20.75
CA MET A 123 1.15 -26.86 -21.48
C MET A 123 0.79 -25.88 -22.61
N ALA A 124 1.17 -24.62 -22.47
CA ALA A 124 0.97 -23.57 -23.48
C ALA A 124 2.07 -23.52 -24.53
N MET A 125 3.08 -24.39 -24.46
CA MET A 125 4.28 -24.35 -25.34
C MET A 125 4.95 -22.97 -25.37
N LYS A 126 5.10 -22.32 -24.19
CA LYS A 126 5.70 -20.98 -24.01
C LYS A 126 7.06 -21.07 -23.31
N PRO A 127 8.15 -21.56 -23.98
CA PRO A 127 9.43 -21.77 -23.33
C PRO A 127 10.10 -20.47 -22.86
N GLU A 128 9.91 -19.36 -23.57
CA GLU A 128 10.48 -18.06 -23.16
C GLU A 128 9.82 -17.51 -21.89
N ASP A 129 8.49 -17.63 -21.79
CA ASP A 129 7.77 -17.24 -20.57
C ASP A 129 8.18 -18.12 -19.37
N ALA A 130 8.38 -19.43 -19.61
CA ALA A 130 8.88 -20.35 -18.59
C ALA A 130 10.31 -20.01 -18.13
N LYS A 131 11.20 -19.60 -19.06
CA LYS A 131 12.55 -19.17 -18.76
C LYS A 131 12.56 -17.87 -17.94
N ALA A 132 11.79 -16.87 -18.35
CA ALA A 132 11.64 -15.62 -17.59
C ALA A 132 11.10 -15.87 -16.17
N LEU A 133 10.17 -16.82 -16.03
CA LEU A 133 9.63 -17.25 -14.74
C LEU A 133 10.73 -17.85 -13.83
N GLU A 134 11.60 -18.71 -14.36
CA GLU A 134 12.69 -19.33 -13.59
C GLU A 134 13.71 -18.29 -13.11
N VAL A 135 14.01 -17.28 -13.92
CA VAL A 135 14.88 -16.16 -13.50
C VAL A 135 14.23 -15.40 -12.34
N ALA A 136 12.95 -15.04 -12.46
CA ALA A 136 12.24 -14.32 -11.39
C ALA A 136 12.11 -15.15 -10.10
N LYS A 137 11.87 -16.46 -10.21
CA LYS A 137 11.86 -17.39 -9.07
C LYS A 137 13.23 -17.49 -8.41
N GLY A 138 14.31 -17.52 -9.20
CA GLY A 138 15.68 -17.47 -8.70
C GLY A 138 15.96 -16.20 -7.91
N ALA A 139 15.57 -15.05 -8.46
CA ALA A 139 15.69 -13.76 -7.80
C ALA A 139 14.88 -13.70 -6.47
N ALA A 140 13.67 -14.25 -6.46
CA ALA A 140 12.87 -14.33 -5.22
C ALA A 140 13.58 -15.12 -4.11
N LYS A 141 14.19 -16.27 -4.44
CA LYS A 141 14.97 -17.07 -3.50
C LYS A 141 16.23 -16.34 -3.00
N LEU A 142 16.91 -15.63 -3.89
CA LEU A 142 18.08 -14.82 -3.52
C LEU A 142 17.67 -13.66 -2.59
N ALA A 143 16.54 -13.02 -2.83
CA ALA A 143 16.01 -11.99 -1.94
C ALA A 143 15.73 -12.54 -0.52
N GLU A 144 15.10 -13.70 -0.42
CA GLU A 144 14.85 -14.36 0.86
C GLU A 144 16.15 -14.75 1.58
N ALA A 145 17.14 -15.26 0.84
CA ALA A 145 18.44 -15.60 1.39
C ALA A 145 19.20 -14.37 1.89
N ALA A 146 19.22 -13.29 1.12
CA ALA A 146 19.82 -12.02 1.48
C ALA A 146 19.15 -11.40 2.72
N ALA A 147 17.83 -11.50 2.84
CA ALA A 147 17.10 -11.07 4.03
C ALA A 147 17.48 -11.83 5.30
N LYS A 148 17.76 -13.15 5.18
CA LYS A 148 18.19 -13.98 6.30
C LYS A 148 19.60 -13.64 6.79
N THR A 149 20.46 -13.18 5.89
CA THR A 149 21.85 -12.78 6.21
C THR A 149 22.01 -11.31 6.55
N GLY A 150 20.91 -10.53 6.50
CA GLY A 150 20.94 -9.09 6.77
C GLY A 150 21.53 -8.25 5.62
N ASN A 151 21.71 -8.83 4.44
CA ASN A 151 22.11 -8.06 3.25
C ASN A 151 20.91 -7.38 2.62
N TRP A 152 20.51 -6.26 3.20
CA TRP A 152 19.24 -5.60 2.90
C TRP A 152 19.18 -4.94 1.52
N GLU A 153 20.32 -4.43 1.03
CA GLU A 153 20.41 -3.82 -0.30
C GLU A 153 20.23 -4.89 -1.39
N GLU A 154 20.94 -6.01 -1.25
CA GLU A 154 20.81 -7.15 -2.16
C GLU A 154 19.40 -7.74 -2.10
N CYS A 155 18.83 -7.89 -0.89
CA CYS A 155 17.44 -8.31 -0.73
C CYS A 155 16.46 -7.42 -1.51
N ALA A 156 16.57 -6.11 -1.39
CA ALA A 156 15.69 -5.17 -2.08
C ALA A 156 15.85 -5.25 -3.60
N SER A 157 17.11 -5.36 -4.08
CA SER A 157 17.44 -5.49 -5.51
C SER A 157 16.88 -6.78 -6.11
N GLN A 158 17.11 -7.92 -5.46
CA GLN A 158 16.62 -9.22 -5.94
C GLN A 158 15.10 -9.32 -5.87
N ALA A 159 14.47 -8.77 -4.83
CA ALA A 159 13.01 -8.69 -4.76
C ALA A 159 12.43 -7.80 -5.87
N ASP A 160 13.14 -6.74 -6.29
CA ASP A 160 12.75 -5.89 -7.42
C ASP A 160 12.72 -6.68 -8.72
N GLU A 161 13.76 -7.47 -9.00
CA GLU A 161 13.81 -8.35 -10.19
C GLU A 161 12.66 -9.37 -10.17
N ALA A 162 12.39 -10.01 -9.05
CA ALA A 162 11.29 -10.96 -8.93
C ALA A 162 9.91 -10.32 -9.16
N ILE A 163 9.69 -9.10 -8.66
CA ILE A 163 8.43 -8.37 -8.78
C ILE A 163 8.15 -7.92 -10.23
N LYS A 164 9.16 -7.80 -11.11
CA LYS A 164 8.93 -7.52 -12.54
C LYS A 164 8.01 -8.55 -13.20
N VAL A 165 8.09 -9.80 -12.77
CA VAL A 165 7.20 -10.89 -13.20
C VAL A 165 6.02 -11.05 -12.24
N ALA A 166 6.30 -11.16 -10.94
CA ALA A 166 5.31 -11.39 -9.89
C ALA A 166 4.73 -10.07 -9.34
N VAL A 167 4.21 -9.23 -10.24
CA VAL A 167 3.75 -7.86 -9.92
C VAL A 167 2.63 -7.80 -8.87
N ARG A 168 1.91 -8.90 -8.63
CA ARG A 168 0.81 -9.01 -7.66
C ARG A 168 1.16 -9.89 -6.47
N SER A 169 2.42 -10.28 -6.31
CA SER A 169 2.85 -11.06 -5.14
C SER A 169 2.93 -10.19 -3.90
N LEU A 170 1.99 -10.39 -2.97
CA LEU A 170 2.00 -9.72 -1.66
C LEU A 170 3.26 -10.07 -0.87
N PRO A 171 3.67 -11.36 -0.72
CA PRO A 171 4.85 -11.71 0.06
C PRO A 171 6.14 -11.04 -0.44
N LEU A 172 6.32 -10.93 -1.77
CA LEU A 172 7.52 -10.28 -2.33
C LEU A 172 7.51 -8.77 -2.09
N ARG A 173 6.34 -8.12 -2.13
CA ARG A 173 6.25 -6.70 -1.83
C ARG A 173 6.50 -6.41 -0.35
N GLU A 174 5.96 -7.24 0.54
CA GLU A 174 6.21 -7.15 1.98
C GLU A 174 7.69 -7.41 2.31
N LEU A 175 8.31 -8.40 1.66
CA LEU A 175 9.73 -8.67 1.78
C LEU A 175 10.55 -7.46 1.31
N ARG A 176 10.28 -6.92 0.12
CA ARG A 176 10.99 -5.74 -0.40
C ARG A 176 10.80 -4.52 0.50
N ALA A 177 9.56 -4.28 1.00
CA ALA A 177 9.30 -3.22 1.96
C ALA A 177 10.17 -3.35 3.21
N ARG A 178 10.24 -4.56 3.78
CA ARG A 178 11.11 -4.86 4.92
C ARG A 178 12.57 -4.58 4.60
N CYS A 179 13.09 -5.08 3.48
CA CYS A 179 14.49 -4.88 3.10
C CYS A 179 14.81 -3.40 2.89
N ARG A 180 13.90 -2.63 2.28
CA ARG A 180 14.03 -1.18 2.13
C ARG A 180 14.03 -0.45 3.46
N PHE A 181 13.18 -0.84 4.41
CA PHE A 181 13.20 -0.25 5.74
C PHE A 181 14.51 -0.55 6.46
N GLU A 182 14.96 -1.80 6.44
CA GLU A 182 16.20 -2.20 7.11
C GLU A 182 17.46 -1.61 6.47
N SER A 183 17.43 -1.27 5.18
CA SER A 183 18.47 -0.47 4.53
C SER A 183 18.34 1.05 4.76
N GLY A 184 17.35 1.50 5.55
CA GLY A 184 17.12 2.93 5.83
C GLY A 184 16.29 3.65 4.76
N TYR A 185 15.85 2.98 3.71
CA TYR A 185 15.04 3.59 2.64
C TYR A 185 13.54 3.58 2.97
N ALA A 186 13.13 4.45 3.91
CA ALA A 186 11.77 4.52 4.43
C ALA A 186 10.71 4.79 3.33
N ALA A 187 10.95 5.76 2.43
CA ALA A 187 10.00 6.13 1.39
C ALA A 187 9.67 4.97 0.45
N GLY A 188 10.69 4.19 0.05
CA GLY A 188 10.49 3.01 -0.79
C GLY A 188 9.72 1.90 -0.10
N GLY A 189 9.98 1.67 1.20
CA GLY A 189 9.24 0.70 2.00
C GLY A 189 7.77 1.09 2.19
N ILE A 190 7.49 2.38 2.45
CA ILE A 190 6.13 2.92 2.55
C ILE A 190 5.37 2.73 1.22
N ALA A 191 6.01 3.02 0.09
CA ALA A 191 5.39 2.84 -1.23
C ALA A 191 4.99 1.37 -1.48
N ASP A 192 5.83 0.41 -1.10
CA ASP A 192 5.49 -1.02 -1.21
C ASP A 192 4.29 -1.39 -0.33
N LEU A 193 4.25 -0.92 0.93
CA LEU A 193 3.10 -1.17 1.80
C LEU A 193 1.82 -0.51 1.29
N GLN A 194 1.90 0.65 0.65
CA GLN A 194 0.75 1.28 -0.02
C GLN A 194 0.22 0.42 -1.18
N HIS A 195 1.11 -0.22 -1.95
CA HIS A 195 0.70 -1.18 -2.97
C HIS A 195 0.06 -2.44 -2.36
N VAL A 196 0.56 -2.93 -1.21
CA VAL A 196 -0.08 -4.04 -0.47
C VAL A 196 -1.52 -3.68 -0.10
N LEU A 197 -1.75 -2.47 0.42
CA LEU A 197 -3.10 -1.97 0.75
C LEU A 197 -4.03 -1.90 -0.45
N GLN A 198 -3.53 -1.53 -1.64
CA GLN A 198 -4.34 -1.52 -2.87
C GLN A 198 -4.76 -2.93 -3.29
N MET A 199 -3.93 -3.95 -3.02
CA MET A 199 -4.23 -5.34 -3.36
C MET A 199 -5.07 -6.07 -2.31
N LYS A 200 -4.97 -5.64 -1.03
CA LYS A 200 -5.64 -6.26 0.11
C LYS A 200 -6.20 -5.17 1.05
N ALA A 201 -7.26 -4.53 0.60
CA ALA A 201 -7.85 -3.36 1.30
C ALA A 201 -8.37 -3.66 2.73
N GLY A 202 -8.67 -4.94 3.05
CA GLY A 202 -9.12 -5.34 4.39
C GLY A 202 -8.00 -5.54 5.42
N ASP A 203 -6.72 -5.48 5.01
CA ASP A 203 -5.60 -5.61 5.94
C ASP A 203 -5.22 -4.25 6.52
N THR A 204 -5.41 -4.08 7.81
CA THR A 204 -5.12 -2.81 8.49
C THR A 204 -3.68 -2.68 8.97
N SER A 205 -2.92 -3.79 9.02
CA SER A 205 -1.56 -3.81 9.56
C SER A 205 -0.58 -2.88 8.81
N PRO A 206 -0.61 -2.76 7.47
CA PRO A 206 0.25 -1.81 6.79
C PRO A 206 -0.04 -0.35 7.14
N HIS A 207 -1.30 0.01 7.41
CA HIS A 207 -1.64 1.37 7.85
C HIS A 207 -1.00 1.74 9.18
N VAL A 208 -1.01 0.82 10.15
CA VAL A 208 -0.37 1.00 11.46
C VAL A 208 1.13 1.21 11.28
N LYS A 209 1.78 0.36 10.48
CA LYS A 209 3.22 0.46 10.22
C LYS A 209 3.60 1.75 9.51
N ILE A 210 2.88 2.13 8.46
CA ILE A 210 3.11 3.37 7.72
C ILE A 210 2.94 4.57 8.66
N SER A 211 1.86 4.61 9.46
CA SER A 211 1.60 5.71 10.40
C SER A 211 2.73 5.85 11.41
N ALA A 212 3.11 4.76 12.08
CA ALA A 212 4.16 4.78 13.08
C ALA A 212 5.51 5.25 12.50
N ILE A 213 5.88 4.76 11.31
CA ILE A 213 7.12 5.19 10.64
C ILE A 213 7.06 6.68 10.29
N GLN A 214 5.99 7.14 9.64
CA GLN A 214 5.84 8.54 9.25
C GLN A 214 5.83 9.46 10.47
N PHE A 215 5.03 9.14 11.49
CA PHE A 215 4.86 9.97 12.66
C PHE A 215 6.11 10.02 13.54
N TYR A 216 6.61 8.86 13.98
CA TYR A 216 7.70 8.79 14.96
C TYR A 216 9.08 8.78 14.32
N ALA A 217 9.30 7.95 13.30
CA ALA A 217 10.62 7.80 12.71
C ALA A 217 11.00 8.97 11.80
N LEU A 218 10.06 9.49 11.00
CA LEU A 218 10.31 10.57 10.04
C LEU A 218 9.87 11.95 10.52
N SER A 219 9.12 12.06 11.62
CA SER A 219 8.50 13.31 12.10
C SER A 219 7.52 13.96 11.10
N GLU A 220 6.90 13.14 10.25
CA GLU A 220 5.87 13.56 9.28
C GLU A 220 4.47 13.40 9.91
N LEU A 221 4.15 14.29 10.88
CA LEU A 221 2.99 14.14 11.76
C LEU A 221 1.66 14.04 11.00
N GLU A 222 1.43 14.92 10.04
CA GLU A 222 0.21 14.97 9.22
C GLU A 222 0.03 13.68 8.40
N ASN A 223 1.11 13.20 7.77
CA ASN A 223 1.11 11.98 6.97
C ASN A 223 0.81 10.75 7.83
N GLY A 224 1.45 10.66 9.02
CA GLY A 224 1.19 9.59 9.97
C GLY A 224 -0.27 9.58 10.42
N LEU A 225 -0.79 10.71 10.92
CA LEU A 225 -2.19 10.87 11.31
C LEU A 225 -3.15 10.57 10.14
N GLY A 226 -2.79 10.94 8.92
CA GLY A 226 -3.56 10.61 7.72
C GLY A 226 -3.64 9.10 7.49
N SER A 227 -2.53 8.40 7.66
CA SER A 227 -2.44 6.96 7.44
C SER A 227 -3.27 6.18 8.47
N ILE A 228 -3.21 6.55 9.76
CA ILE A 228 -4.00 5.86 10.79
C ILE A 228 -5.50 6.19 10.72
N ARG A 229 -5.89 7.36 10.22
CA ARG A 229 -7.30 7.65 9.94
C ARG A 229 -7.86 6.77 8.83
N LYS A 230 -7.06 6.48 7.78
CA LYS A 230 -7.43 5.52 6.72
C LYS A 230 -7.61 4.11 7.27
N CYS A 231 -6.80 3.71 8.27
CA CYS A 231 -7.00 2.44 8.97
C CYS A 231 -8.41 2.34 9.57
N LEU A 232 -8.83 3.35 10.34
CA LEU A 232 -10.16 3.37 10.96
C LEU A 232 -11.30 3.56 9.94
N HIS A 233 -11.00 4.12 8.76
CA HIS A 233 -11.96 4.14 7.67
C HIS A 233 -12.21 2.74 7.11
N SER A 234 -11.16 1.93 7.00
CA SER A 234 -11.22 0.54 6.51
C SER A 234 -11.79 -0.43 7.56
N ASP A 235 -11.44 -0.22 8.83
CA ASP A 235 -11.92 -1.01 9.98
C ASP A 235 -12.21 -0.08 11.18
N PRO A 236 -13.46 0.40 11.30
CA PRO A 236 -13.87 1.31 12.39
C PRO A 236 -13.72 0.71 13.80
N ASP A 237 -13.71 -0.61 13.91
CA ASP A 237 -13.66 -1.32 15.20
C ASP A 237 -12.24 -1.70 15.62
N SER A 238 -11.24 -1.42 14.80
CA SER A 238 -9.84 -1.73 15.08
C SER A 238 -9.35 -1.02 16.36
N LYS A 239 -9.14 -1.80 17.40
CA LYS A 239 -8.60 -1.30 18.70
C LYS A 239 -7.17 -0.80 18.55
N VAL A 240 -6.37 -1.44 17.71
CA VAL A 240 -4.96 -1.07 17.46
C VAL A 240 -4.89 0.30 16.79
N CYS A 241 -5.64 0.51 15.71
CA CYS A 241 -5.65 1.79 15.00
C CYS A 241 -6.20 2.92 15.87
N ARG A 242 -7.25 2.64 16.68
CA ARG A 242 -7.81 3.64 17.60
C ARG A 242 -6.82 4.03 18.69
N LYS A 243 -6.11 3.06 19.27
CA LYS A 243 -5.08 3.31 20.28
C LYS A 243 -3.97 4.20 19.71
N LEU A 244 -3.39 3.81 18.57
CA LEU A 244 -2.31 4.56 17.93
C LEU A 244 -2.76 5.98 17.55
N LEU A 245 -3.95 6.14 16.94
CA LEU A 245 -4.49 7.46 16.59
C LEU A 245 -4.64 8.36 17.82
N ASN A 246 -5.10 7.83 18.95
CA ASN A 246 -5.28 8.62 20.17
C ASN A 246 -3.92 9.07 20.72
N GLN A 247 -2.90 8.20 20.71
CA GLN A 247 -1.54 8.52 21.11
C GLN A 247 -0.92 9.58 20.22
N GLU A 248 -0.96 9.40 18.90
CA GLU A 248 -0.43 10.36 17.92
C GLU A 248 -1.13 11.73 18.04
N LYS A 249 -2.45 11.76 18.19
CA LYS A 249 -3.20 13.01 18.41
C LYS A 249 -2.81 13.73 19.72
N ALA A 250 -2.55 12.99 20.79
CA ALA A 250 -2.13 13.57 22.06
C ALA A 250 -0.76 14.23 21.92
N ILE A 251 0.19 13.54 21.31
CA ILE A 251 1.54 14.03 21.03
C ILE A 251 1.50 15.25 20.09
N ASP A 252 0.73 15.20 19.00
CA ASP A 252 0.58 16.32 18.07
C ASP A 252 0.04 17.58 18.75
N LYS A 253 -1.01 17.44 19.57
CA LYS A 253 -1.56 18.56 20.37
C LYS A 253 -0.54 19.12 21.36
N ALA A 254 0.25 18.26 22.00
CA ALA A 254 1.31 18.69 22.90
C ALA A 254 2.40 19.47 22.16
N LEU A 255 2.85 18.95 21.00
CA LEU A 255 3.81 19.62 20.12
C LEU A 255 3.33 21.00 19.66
N GLN A 256 2.08 21.11 19.20
CA GLN A 256 1.49 22.39 18.77
C GLN A 256 1.43 23.41 19.92
N ARG A 257 1.20 22.95 21.16
CA ARG A 257 1.22 23.81 22.35
C ARG A 257 2.62 24.28 22.68
N ILE A 258 3.60 23.37 22.62
CA ILE A 258 5.00 23.70 22.87
C ILE A 258 5.53 24.69 21.82
N ALA A 259 5.23 24.45 20.53
CA ALA A 259 5.61 25.34 19.45
C ALA A 259 5.07 26.76 19.67
N ARG A 260 3.79 26.90 20.03
CA ARG A 260 3.18 28.20 20.36
C ARG A 260 3.86 28.87 21.56
N ASN A 261 4.23 28.12 22.59
CA ASN A 261 4.94 28.68 23.75
C ASN A 261 6.34 29.19 23.36
N LEU A 262 7.05 28.49 22.48
CA LEU A 262 8.35 28.94 21.93
C LEU A 262 8.18 30.23 21.10
N GLU A 263 7.21 30.28 20.20
CA GLU A 263 6.88 31.47 19.41
C GLU A 263 6.55 32.69 20.28
N ASN A 264 5.82 32.47 21.39
CA ASN A 264 5.46 33.51 22.34
C ASN A 264 6.57 33.80 23.38
N LYS A 265 7.76 33.26 23.19
CA LYS A 265 8.93 33.41 24.11
C LYS A 265 8.67 32.93 25.55
N GLN A 266 7.73 32.01 25.72
CA GLN A 266 7.41 31.39 27.00
C GLN A 266 8.31 30.17 27.24
N PHE A 267 9.62 30.38 27.18
CA PHE A 267 10.62 29.30 27.17
C PHE A 267 10.61 28.43 28.42
N THR A 268 10.37 29.04 29.60
CA THR A 268 10.26 28.28 30.88
C THR A 268 9.08 27.30 30.84
N ILE A 269 7.96 27.66 30.22
CA ILE A 269 6.80 26.79 30.10
C ILE A 269 7.10 25.67 29.08
N ALA A 270 7.66 26.02 27.94
CA ALA A 270 8.02 25.07 26.89
C ALA A 270 9.06 24.05 27.41
N SER A 271 10.10 24.49 28.12
CA SER A 271 11.13 23.59 28.66
C SER A 271 10.56 22.57 29.65
N ARG A 272 9.66 23.00 30.56
CA ARG A 272 8.99 22.10 31.52
C ARG A 272 8.05 21.09 30.86
N GLN A 273 7.42 21.44 29.73
CA GLN A 273 6.58 20.50 28.97
C GLN A 273 7.41 19.45 28.23
N LEU A 274 8.61 19.82 27.77
CA LEU A 274 9.52 18.91 27.09
C LEU A 274 10.25 17.99 28.07
N ILE A 275 10.79 18.57 29.15
CA ILE A 275 11.56 17.90 30.20
C ILE A 275 11.14 18.46 31.56
N PRO A 276 10.35 17.76 32.38
CA PRO A 276 9.92 18.27 33.66
C PRO A 276 11.07 18.31 34.66
N THR A 277 11.02 19.29 35.56
CA THR A 277 11.98 19.45 36.67
C THR A 277 11.51 18.79 37.99
N GLY A 278 10.49 17.91 37.92
CA GLY A 278 9.87 17.24 39.07
C GLY A 278 9.26 15.88 38.73
N GLU A 279 8.35 15.39 39.56
CA GLU A 279 7.64 14.11 39.37
C GLU A 279 6.67 14.16 38.17
N GLY A 280 7.13 14.03 37.00
CA GLY A 280 6.29 13.97 35.80
C GLY A 280 7.07 13.49 34.58
N ASP A 281 6.40 12.85 33.67
CA ASP A 281 6.98 12.44 32.39
C ASP A 281 6.80 13.57 31.39
N GLY A 282 7.92 14.18 30.90
CA GLY A 282 7.87 15.15 29.81
C GLY A 282 7.65 14.49 28.47
N LEU A 283 7.25 15.30 27.48
CA LEU A 283 6.91 14.78 26.15
C LEU A 283 8.05 13.97 25.51
N ILE A 284 9.31 14.32 25.77
CA ILE A 284 10.47 13.58 25.24
C ILE A 284 10.49 12.15 25.78
N LYS A 285 10.25 11.97 27.09
CA LYS A 285 10.24 10.64 27.71
C LYS A 285 9.06 9.81 27.19
N GLU A 286 7.87 10.41 27.10
CA GLU A 286 6.67 9.76 26.55
C GLU A 286 6.91 9.26 25.13
N VAL A 287 7.45 10.11 24.24
CA VAL A 287 7.72 9.75 22.84
C VAL A 287 8.82 8.69 22.76
N LYS A 288 9.89 8.79 23.55
CA LYS A 288 10.95 7.77 23.59
C LYS A 288 10.41 6.39 23.97
N GLU A 289 9.54 6.33 25.00
CA GLU A 289 8.94 5.07 25.42
C GLU A 289 8.01 4.49 24.36
N GLN A 290 7.21 5.32 23.70
CA GLN A 290 6.38 4.85 22.57
C GLN A 290 7.22 4.33 21.42
N VAL A 291 8.28 5.03 21.03
CA VAL A 291 9.20 4.55 19.97
C VAL A 291 9.86 3.24 20.36
N LYS A 292 10.24 3.08 21.64
CA LYS A 292 10.82 1.85 22.14
C LYS A 292 9.83 0.67 21.98
N ILE A 293 8.58 0.85 22.44
CA ILE A 293 7.51 -0.17 22.29
C ILE A 293 7.31 -0.54 20.81
N LEU A 294 7.19 0.46 19.92
CA LEU A 294 6.96 0.26 18.49
C LEU A 294 8.18 -0.37 17.77
N ARG A 295 9.39 -0.28 18.35
CA ARG A 295 10.58 -1.00 17.86
C ARG A 295 10.63 -2.43 18.37
N GLU A 296 10.29 -2.64 19.63
CA GLU A 296 10.26 -3.97 20.26
C GLU A 296 9.21 -4.88 19.59
N ASP A 297 8.07 -4.35 19.19
CA ASP A 297 7.03 -5.08 18.47
C ASP A 297 7.27 -5.18 16.94
N GLY A 298 8.34 -4.56 16.43
CA GLY A 298 8.72 -4.59 15.01
C GLY A 298 7.90 -3.69 14.09
N THR A 299 7.07 -2.80 14.65
CA THR A 299 6.31 -1.81 13.88
C THR A 299 7.24 -0.77 13.25
N ILE A 300 8.23 -0.25 14.02
CA ILE A 300 9.27 0.64 13.51
C ILE A 300 10.60 -0.13 13.42
N PRO A 301 11.19 -0.32 12.23
CA PRO A 301 12.51 -0.90 12.06
C PRO A 301 13.60 -0.14 12.82
N SER A 302 14.57 -0.87 13.38
CA SER A 302 15.65 -0.28 14.18
C SER A 302 16.61 0.59 13.36
N SER A 303 16.74 0.29 12.07
CA SER A 303 17.53 1.03 11.08
C SER A 303 17.02 2.44 10.78
N LEU A 304 15.73 2.69 11.01
CA LEU A 304 15.14 4.00 10.74
C LEU A 304 15.47 5.02 11.84
N PRO A 305 15.56 6.32 11.49
CA PRO A 305 15.90 7.38 12.44
C PRO A 305 14.84 7.56 13.53
N ASN A 306 15.15 8.38 14.53
CA ASN A 306 14.22 8.86 15.57
C ASN A 306 13.94 10.34 15.38
N SER A 307 13.49 10.76 14.19
CA SER A 307 13.42 12.18 13.83
C SER A 307 12.49 12.98 14.75
N LEU A 308 11.39 12.38 15.25
CA LEU A 308 10.50 13.06 16.19
C LEU A 308 11.20 13.32 17.53
N VAL A 309 11.93 12.35 18.07
CA VAL A 309 12.72 12.53 19.30
C VAL A 309 13.79 13.59 19.09
N SER A 310 14.52 13.54 17.97
CA SER A 310 15.53 14.54 17.63
C SER A 310 14.94 15.94 17.53
N ARG A 311 13.79 16.10 16.92
CA ARG A 311 13.05 17.37 16.86
C ARG A 311 12.68 17.89 18.24
N LEU A 312 12.16 17.05 19.11
CA LEU A 312 11.81 17.43 20.48
C LEU A 312 13.03 17.83 21.31
N VAL A 313 14.15 17.13 21.14
CA VAL A 313 15.42 17.47 21.78
C VAL A 313 15.92 18.84 21.29
N SER A 314 15.86 19.13 20.00
CA SER A 314 16.21 20.44 19.46
C SER A 314 15.36 21.57 20.04
N MET A 315 14.04 21.37 20.16
CA MET A 315 13.12 22.32 20.79
C MET A 315 13.45 22.53 22.28
N ALA A 316 13.86 21.47 22.98
CA ALA A 316 14.28 21.58 24.39
C ALA A 316 15.57 22.36 24.51
N CYS A 317 16.57 22.12 23.66
CA CYS A 317 17.82 22.85 23.66
C CYS A 317 17.59 24.37 23.43
N GLU A 318 16.72 24.73 22.48
CA GLU A 318 16.33 26.11 22.22
C GLU A 318 15.68 26.73 23.48
N ALA A 319 14.69 26.10 24.07
CA ALA A 319 14.00 26.61 25.24
C ALA A 319 14.93 26.81 26.45
N PHE A 320 15.82 25.87 26.72
CA PHE A 320 16.77 25.95 27.84
C PHE A 320 17.88 27.00 27.61
N HIS A 321 18.36 27.17 26.38
CA HIS A 321 19.33 28.20 26.03
C HIS A 321 18.77 29.57 26.35
N GLU A 322 17.54 29.87 25.96
CA GLU A 322 16.87 31.14 26.19
C GLU A 322 16.59 31.46 27.68
N VAL A 323 16.42 30.42 28.50
CA VAL A 323 16.21 30.55 29.94
C VAL A 323 17.56 30.74 30.71
N GLY A 324 18.70 30.66 30.00
CA GLY A 324 20.03 30.86 30.58
C GLY A 324 20.59 29.64 31.31
N TYR A 325 20.03 28.44 31.12
CA TYR A 325 20.65 27.21 31.58
C TYR A 325 21.77 26.82 30.59
N ILE A 326 23.01 26.80 31.06
CA ILE A 326 24.12 26.21 30.27
C ILE A 326 23.94 24.70 30.30
N ILE A 327 23.36 24.16 29.26
CA ILE A 327 23.31 22.70 29.11
C ILE A 327 24.59 22.28 28.41
N HIS A 328 25.48 21.57 29.10
CA HIS A 328 26.66 20.90 28.51
C HIS A 328 26.28 19.91 27.39
N PHE A 329 25.01 19.81 27.09
CA PHE A 329 24.35 18.85 26.24
C PHE A 329 24.38 19.19 24.74
N CYS A 330 24.50 20.47 24.36
CA CYS A 330 24.40 20.86 22.95
C CYS A 330 25.69 20.64 22.13
N ARG A 331 26.76 20.10 22.70
CA ARG A 331 28.04 19.85 21.98
C ARG A 331 28.21 18.46 21.38
N GLY A 332 27.26 17.53 21.60
CA GLY A 332 27.36 16.17 21.07
C GLY A 332 26.03 15.44 21.19
N CYS A 333 24.99 15.93 20.50
CA CYS A 333 23.65 15.37 20.59
C CYS A 333 23.60 13.90 20.12
N SER A 334 23.86 12.97 21.05
CA SER A 334 23.31 11.64 20.98
C SER A 334 21.98 11.64 21.75
N PRO A 335 20.89 11.09 21.22
CA PRO A 335 19.58 11.06 21.88
C PRO A 335 19.55 10.25 23.20
N THR A 336 20.66 9.63 23.59
CA THR A 336 20.76 8.70 24.72
C THR A 336 21.14 9.37 26.05
N ASP A 337 21.73 10.56 26.06
CA ASP A 337 22.38 11.10 27.27
C ASP A 337 21.86 12.46 27.73
N ILE A 338 20.60 12.51 28.21
CA ILE A 338 20.08 13.72 28.88
C ILE A 338 20.47 13.60 30.37
N MET A 339 21.63 14.16 30.74
CA MET A 339 21.97 14.38 32.17
C MET A 339 21.91 15.87 32.50
N TYR A 340 21.25 16.20 33.59
CA TYR A 340 21.15 17.55 34.14
C TYR A 340 22.40 17.91 34.95
N SER A 341 22.99 19.07 34.67
CA SER A 341 23.84 19.74 35.63
C SER A 341 23.14 21.02 36.08
N GLN A 342 22.75 21.12 37.35
CA GLN A 342 22.32 22.37 37.94
C GLN A 342 23.55 23.28 38.13
N LYS A 343 23.38 24.56 37.80
CA LYS A 343 24.32 25.58 38.24
C LYS A 343 24.31 25.65 39.76
N THR A 344 25.46 25.40 40.39
CA THR A 344 25.80 25.91 41.71
C THR A 344 25.96 27.41 41.67
#